data_7cfcd0bca8964878ee39a3dc45ebae08
#
_entry.id   7cfcd0bca8964878ee39a3dc45ebae08
#
_cell.length_a   1.000
_cell.length_b   1.000
_cell.length_c   1.000
_cell.angle_alpha   90.00
_cell.angle_beta   90.00
_cell.angle_gamma   90.00
#
_symmetry.space_group_name_H-M   'P 1'
#
loop_
_entity.id
_entity.type
_entity.pdbx_description
1 polymer ?
#
loop_
_entity_poly.entity_id
_entity_poly.type
_entity_poly.pdbx_seq_one_letter_code
_entity_poly.pdbx_strand_id
1 'polypeptide(L)'
;GSGNQAAPATSPATSTPPATATATPTPTPSPSPTEAAEPTHPVSLQAMMAKEYNGRRLRVGRVLARADDYTRYHVRYASGDLTISGIMNVPAGDGPFPVLILNHGYIDPAIYTNGRGLAREQDYLAREGYVVLHTDYRNHAQSSPDPNAEPELRLGYTEDVINAVLAVKGSGLDYIDPDRVGLLGRSMGGGVTLNALVVQPGLVD
;
A
#
# COMPACT_ATOMS: atom_id res chain seq x y z
N GLY A 1 -88.56 18.24 46.23
CA GLY A 1 -87.75 19.16 46.77
C GLY A 1 -86.26 18.94 46.59
N SER A 2 -85.43 19.69 46.21
CA SER A 2 -83.97 19.54 46.29
C SER A 2 -83.35 20.93 46.35
N GLY A 3 -82.79 21.27 47.47
CA GLY A 3 -82.09 22.50 47.69
C GLY A 3 -80.69 22.38 47.24
N ASN A 4 -80.23 23.32 46.46
CA ASN A 4 -78.89 23.46 46.03
C ASN A 4 -78.26 24.66 46.77
N GLN A 5 -77.27 24.43 47.62
CA GLN A 5 -76.46 25.51 48.23
C GLN A 5 -75.09 25.51 47.65
N ALA A 6 -74.73 26.62 47.06
CA ALA A 6 -73.41 26.90 46.53
C ALA A 6 -72.41 27.29 47.65
N ALA A 7 -71.20 26.73 47.65
CA ALA A 7 -70.15 27.10 48.54
C ALA A 7 -69.29 28.27 47.97
N PRO A 8 -68.64 29.12 48.79
CA PRO A 8 -67.96 30.29 48.32
C PRO A 8 -66.58 29.93 47.71
N ALA A 9 -66.21 30.67 46.70
CA ALA A 9 -64.90 30.56 46.00
C ALA A 9 -63.80 31.13 46.88
N THR A 10 -62.70 30.34 47.04
CA THR A 10 -61.44 30.77 47.65
C THR A 10 -60.50 31.25 46.55
N SER A 11 -60.00 32.44 46.69
CA SER A 11 -58.97 33.03 45.78
C SER A 11 -57.64 32.23 45.78
N PRO A 12 -56.99 32.09 44.65
CA PRO A 12 -55.70 31.39 44.59
C PRO A 12 -54.57 32.27 45.14
N ALA A 13 -53.72 31.68 45.97
CA ALA A 13 -52.50 32.30 46.48
C ALA A 13 -51.46 32.40 45.35
N THR A 14 -50.90 33.60 45.20
CA THR A 14 -49.79 33.85 44.22
C THR A 14 -48.52 33.23 44.76
N SER A 15 -48.02 32.17 44.08
CA SER A 15 -46.73 31.55 44.37
C SER A 15 -45.62 32.33 43.66
N THR A 16 -44.70 32.87 44.37
CA THR A 16 -43.45 33.47 43.86
C THR A 16 -42.55 32.36 43.31
N PRO A 17 -42.03 32.47 42.07
CA PRO A 17 -41.14 31.46 41.55
C PRO A 17 -39.79 31.46 42.30
N PRO A 18 -39.15 30.32 42.52
CA PRO A 18 -37.82 30.23 43.15
C PRO A 18 -36.73 30.87 42.26
N ALA A 19 -35.79 31.56 42.89
CA ALA A 19 -34.65 32.18 42.22
C ALA A 19 -33.84 31.11 41.47
N THR A 20 -33.62 31.34 40.17
CA THR A 20 -32.76 30.51 39.33
C THR A 20 -31.32 30.63 39.82
N ALA A 21 -30.75 29.54 40.33
CA ALA A 21 -29.35 29.47 40.68
C ALA A 21 -28.49 29.63 39.41
N THR A 22 -27.66 30.67 39.37
CA THR A 22 -26.65 30.89 38.30
C THR A 22 -25.61 29.78 38.41
N ALA A 23 -25.52 28.92 37.41
CA ALA A 23 -24.50 27.87 37.34
C ALA A 23 -23.12 28.50 37.25
N THR A 24 -22.23 28.18 38.19
CA THR A 24 -20.82 28.55 38.15
C THR A 24 -20.19 27.84 36.92
N PRO A 25 -19.44 28.54 36.02
CA PRO A 25 -18.81 27.92 34.89
C PRO A 25 -17.81 26.87 35.36
N THR A 26 -17.96 25.65 34.91
CA THR A 26 -16.98 24.57 35.09
C THR A 26 -15.69 24.97 34.38
N PRO A 27 -14.52 24.92 35.03
CA PRO A 27 -13.27 25.26 34.38
C PRO A 27 -13.05 24.31 33.18
N THR A 28 -12.83 24.89 32.00
CA THR A 28 -12.43 24.16 30.81
C THR A 28 -11.08 23.49 31.09
N PRO A 29 -10.92 22.17 30.86
CA PRO A 29 -9.64 21.53 31.10
C PRO A 29 -8.57 22.20 30.23
N SER A 30 -7.48 22.61 30.83
CA SER A 30 -6.28 23.09 30.11
C SER A 30 -5.79 21.98 29.22
N PRO A 31 -5.42 22.26 27.94
CA PRO A 31 -4.85 21.22 27.08
C PRO A 31 -3.62 20.61 27.77
N SER A 32 -3.62 19.30 27.91
CA SER A 32 -2.44 18.55 28.36
C SER A 32 -1.27 18.91 27.46
N PRO A 33 -0.05 19.10 27.99
CA PRO A 33 1.10 19.33 27.14
C PRO A 33 1.18 18.19 26.12
N THR A 34 1.22 18.56 24.85
CA THR A 34 1.46 17.60 23.75
C THR A 34 2.84 17.00 24.02
N GLU A 35 2.86 15.73 24.41
CA GLU A 35 4.09 14.97 24.57
C GLU A 35 4.87 15.04 23.25
N ALA A 36 6.14 15.45 23.30
CA ALA A 36 6.97 15.54 22.12
C ALA A 36 7.01 14.14 21.47
N ALA A 37 6.63 14.04 20.20
CA ALA A 37 6.60 12.77 19.50
C ALA A 37 7.99 12.12 19.59
N GLU A 38 8.03 10.89 20.09
CA GLU A 38 9.25 10.09 20.12
C GLU A 38 9.85 10.01 18.71
N PRO A 39 11.19 10.09 18.58
CA PRO A 39 11.82 10.02 17.27
C PRO A 39 11.49 8.70 16.59
N THR A 40 11.02 8.78 15.35
CA THR A 40 10.64 7.60 14.55
C THR A 40 11.84 6.69 14.37
N HIS A 41 11.72 5.42 14.76
CA HIS A 41 12.79 4.44 14.54
C HIS A 41 13.06 4.28 13.03
N PRO A 42 14.32 4.33 12.57
CA PRO A 42 14.64 4.29 11.14
C PRO A 42 14.18 2.99 10.46
N VAL A 43 14.11 1.86 11.20
CA VAL A 43 13.55 0.60 10.74
C VAL A 43 12.10 0.50 11.20
N SER A 44 11.20 1.20 10.51
CA SER A 44 9.76 1.20 10.79
C SER A 44 8.96 1.59 9.54
N LEU A 45 7.67 1.24 9.52
CA LEU A 45 6.76 1.67 8.45
C LEU A 45 6.58 3.19 8.44
N GLN A 46 6.58 3.84 9.60
CA GLN A 46 6.50 5.30 9.71
C GLN A 46 7.70 5.99 9.03
N ALA A 47 8.90 5.45 9.22
CA ALA A 47 10.09 5.96 8.53
C ALA A 47 9.97 5.76 7.02
N MET A 48 9.42 4.62 6.58
CA MET A 48 9.16 4.37 5.17
C MET A 48 8.10 5.30 4.58
N MET A 49 7.03 5.62 5.33
CA MET A 49 6.00 6.58 4.90
C MET A 49 6.56 7.99 4.68
N ALA A 50 7.63 8.36 5.39
CA ALA A 50 8.30 9.65 5.26
C ALA A 50 9.32 9.70 4.11
N LYS A 51 9.63 8.56 3.48
CA LYS A 51 10.55 8.49 2.33
C LYS A 51 9.90 8.95 1.04
N GLU A 52 10.71 9.53 0.17
CA GLU A 52 10.36 9.71 -1.24
C GLU A 52 10.80 8.50 -2.06
N TYR A 53 9.90 8.02 -2.89
CA TYR A 53 10.16 6.90 -3.79
C TYR A 53 10.32 7.40 -5.22
N ASN A 54 11.26 6.85 -5.95
CA ASN A 54 11.67 7.37 -7.26
C ASN A 54 11.80 6.28 -8.32
N GLY A 55 11.02 5.21 -8.21
CA GLY A 55 11.02 4.10 -9.15
C GLY A 55 10.92 4.58 -10.60
N ARG A 56 11.86 4.17 -11.44
CA ARG A 56 12.01 4.63 -12.81
C ARG A 56 12.84 3.68 -13.65
N ARG A 57 12.97 4.01 -14.93
CA ARG A 57 13.85 3.31 -15.88
C ARG A 57 13.53 1.83 -16.00
N LEU A 58 12.23 1.47 -16.09
CA LEU A 58 11.87 0.12 -16.49
C LEU A 58 12.47 -0.17 -17.87
N ARG A 59 13.43 -1.08 -17.90
CA ARG A 59 14.11 -1.50 -19.13
C ARG A 59 13.75 -2.94 -19.44
N VAL A 60 13.14 -3.13 -20.60
CA VAL A 60 12.87 -4.43 -21.17
C VAL A 60 14.12 -4.89 -21.90
N GLY A 61 14.69 -5.99 -21.44
CA GLY A 61 15.93 -6.56 -21.96
C GLY A 61 15.69 -7.73 -22.92
N ARG A 62 16.57 -8.74 -22.83
CA ARG A 62 16.49 -9.90 -23.73
C ARG A 62 15.23 -10.72 -23.52
N VAL A 63 14.76 -11.35 -24.59
CA VAL A 63 13.74 -12.39 -24.54
C VAL A 63 14.31 -13.62 -23.82
N LEU A 64 13.56 -14.12 -22.84
CA LEU A 64 13.88 -15.34 -22.08
C LEU A 64 13.12 -16.55 -22.60
N ALA A 65 11.88 -16.35 -23.04
CA ALA A 65 11.02 -17.38 -23.61
C ALA A 65 9.93 -16.77 -24.50
N ARG A 66 9.42 -17.55 -25.43
CA ARG A 66 8.22 -17.25 -26.22
C ARG A 66 7.22 -18.37 -26.03
N ALA A 67 6.01 -18.02 -25.65
CA ALA A 67 4.83 -18.87 -25.70
C ALA A 67 3.88 -18.32 -26.77
N ASP A 68 2.84 -19.07 -27.12
CA ASP A 68 1.87 -18.64 -28.13
C ASP A 68 1.10 -17.39 -27.67
N ASP A 69 0.82 -17.29 -26.36
CA ASP A 69 -0.02 -16.24 -25.77
C ASP A 69 0.77 -15.08 -25.17
N TYR A 70 2.09 -15.21 -24.94
CA TYR A 70 2.91 -14.13 -24.39
C TYR A 70 4.41 -14.30 -24.69
N THR A 71 5.14 -13.20 -24.55
CA THR A 71 6.62 -13.21 -24.58
C THR A 71 7.17 -12.84 -23.20
N ARG A 72 8.15 -13.61 -22.73
CA ARG A 72 8.84 -13.41 -21.45
C ARG A 72 10.16 -12.68 -21.65
N TYR A 73 10.35 -11.61 -20.91
CA TYR A 73 11.54 -10.78 -20.97
C TYR A 73 12.27 -10.73 -19.63
N HIS A 74 13.58 -10.58 -19.68
CA HIS A 74 14.35 -10.07 -18.56
C HIS A 74 14.11 -8.56 -18.45
N VAL A 75 13.88 -8.06 -17.21
CA VAL A 75 13.71 -6.63 -16.98
C VAL A 75 14.60 -6.13 -15.85
N ARG A 76 14.80 -4.81 -15.82
CA ARG A 76 15.44 -4.09 -14.71
C ARG A 76 14.75 -2.76 -14.51
N TYR A 77 14.75 -2.28 -13.26
CA TYR A 77 14.29 -0.95 -12.91
C TYR A 77 15.13 -0.36 -11.76
N ALA A 78 15.06 0.95 -11.56
CA ALA A 78 15.74 1.63 -10.47
C ALA A 78 14.87 1.65 -9.20
N SER A 79 15.48 1.36 -8.06
CA SER A 79 14.89 1.46 -6.71
C SER A 79 15.87 2.22 -5.82
N GLY A 80 15.64 3.52 -5.64
CA GLY A 80 16.65 4.40 -5.08
C GLY A 80 17.91 4.40 -5.96
N ASP A 81 19.04 4.10 -5.34
CA ASP A 81 20.35 3.94 -6.01
C ASP A 81 20.59 2.50 -6.50
N LEU A 82 19.69 1.58 -6.17
CA LEU A 82 19.80 0.19 -6.57
C LEU A 82 19.17 -0.05 -7.94
N THR A 83 19.66 -1.08 -8.61
CA THR A 83 19.03 -1.66 -9.79
C THR A 83 18.42 -3.01 -9.42
N ILE A 84 17.13 -3.18 -9.61
CA ILE A 84 16.42 -4.42 -9.32
C ILE A 84 16.13 -5.16 -10.62
N SER A 85 16.44 -6.44 -10.65
CA SER A 85 16.10 -7.33 -11.77
C SER A 85 14.72 -7.98 -11.58
N GLY A 86 14.21 -8.54 -12.66
CA GLY A 86 12.97 -9.29 -12.66
C GLY A 86 12.70 -9.91 -14.01
N ILE A 87 11.51 -10.49 -14.14
CA ILE A 87 10.98 -10.90 -15.42
C ILE A 87 9.67 -10.16 -15.72
N MET A 88 9.36 -10.01 -17.00
CA MET A 88 8.08 -9.48 -17.44
C MET A 88 7.52 -10.37 -18.54
N ASN A 89 6.31 -10.89 -18.32
CA ASN A 89 5.53 -11.55 -19.34
C ASN A 89 4.60 -10.51 -19.98
N VAL A 90 4.70 -10.34 -21.28
CA VAL A 90 3.86 -9.42 -22.07
C VAL A 90 2.94 -10.25 -22.94
N PRO A 91 1.61 -10.15 -22.78
CA PRO A 91 0.63 -10.86 -23.61
C PRO A 91 0.82 -10.56 -25.09
N ALA A 92 0.39 -11.47 -25.94
CA ALA A 92 0.26 -11.22 -27.37
C ALA A 92 -0.94 -10.32 -27.64
N GLY A 93 -0.85 -9.44 -28.66
CA GLY A 93 -1.89 -8.47 -29.03
C GLY A 93 -1.46 -7.03 -28.83
N ASP A 94 -2.39 -6.12 -29.09
CA ASP A 94 -2.06 -4.69 -29.22
C ASP A 94 -2.07 -3.91 -27.89
N GLY A 95 -2.69 -4.44 -26.80
CA GLY A 95 -2.80 -3.72 -25.51
C GLY A 95 -3.67 -2.44 -25.60
N PRO A 96 -3.54 -1.47 -24.67
CA PRO A 96 -2.76 -1.60 -23.45
C PRO A 96 -3.37 -2.60 -22.46
N PHE A 97 -2.51 -3.36 -21.80
CA PHE A 97 -2.90 -4.39 -20.86
C PHE A 97 -2.80 -3.90 -19.41
N PRO A 98 -3.67 -4.37 -18.49
CA PRO A 98 -3.48 -4.16 -17.07
C PRO A 98 -2.21 -4.89 -16.60
N VAL A 99 -1.61 -4.38 -15.54
CA VAL A 99 -0.35 -4.90 -14.99
C VAL A 99 -0.56 -5.51 -13.61
N LEU A 100 0.01 -6.68 -13.38
CA LEU A 100 0.14 -7.26 -12.06
C LEU A 100 1.62 -7.41 -11.69
N ILE A 101 2.00 -6.80 -10.56
CA ILE A 101 3.33 -6.97 -9.98
C ILE A 101 3.27 -8.11 -8.97
N LEU A 102 4.06 -9.14 -9.19
CA LEU A 102 4.08 -10.36 -8.40
C LEU A 102 5.25 -10.35 -7.42
N ASN A 103 4.93 -10.57 -6.16
CA ASN A 103 5.81 -10.53 -5.01
C ASN A 103 5.98 -11.94 -4.44
N HIS A 104 7.16 -12.55 -4.66
CA HIS A 104 7.41 -13.94 -4.25
C HIS A 104 7.62 -14.09 -2.73
N GLY A 105 7.39 -15.31 -2.23
CA GLY A 105 7.71 -15.71 -0.86
C GLY A 105 9.22 -15.81 -0.65
N TYR A 106 9.63 -16.07 0.60
CA TYR A 106 11.04 -16.25 0.90
C TYR A 106 11.66 -17.40 0.09
N ILE A 107 12.77 -17.09 -0.56
CA ILE A 107 13.68 -18.02 -1.20
C ILE A 107 15.08 -17.51 -0.86
N ASP A 108 15.97 -18.39 -0.41
CA ASP A 108 17.34 -18.01 -0.08
C ASP A 108 18.01 -17.35 -1.29
N PRO A 109 18.54 -16.12 -1.15
CA PRO A 109 19.24 -15.42 -2.24
C PRO A 109 20.36 -16.23 -2.88
N ALA A 110 21.05 -17.08 -2.09
CA ALA A 110 22.17 -17.91 -2.59
C ALA A 110 21.74 -18.94 -3.64
N ILE A 111 20.48 -19.36 -3.63
CA ILE A 111 19.94 -20.33 -4.58
C ILE A 111 18.87 -19.76 -5.49
N TYR A 112 18.59 -18.46 -5.36
CA TYR A 112 17.59 -17.79 -6.17
C TYR A 112 18.04 -17.60 -7.62
N THR A 113 17.13 -17.78 -8.54
CA THR A 113 17.34 -17.49 -9.96
C THR A 113 16.29 -16.49 -10.46
N ASN A 114 16.63 -15.69 -11.44
CA ASN A 114 15.77 -14.64 -12.01
C ASN A 114 14.35 -15.17 -12.32
N GLY A 115 13.36 -14.51 -11.73
CA GLY A 115 11.95 -14.84 -11.89
C GLY A 115 11.48 -16.10 -11.16
N ARG A 116 12.26 -16.62 -10.20
CA ARG A 116 11.88 -17.81 -9.42
C ARG A 116 10.74 -17.50 -8.44
N GLY A 117 9.79 -18.41 -8.37
CA GLY A 117 8.59 -18.29 -7.54
C GLY A 117 7.38 -17.85 -8.35
N LEU A 118 6.20 -18.22 -7.88
CA LEU A 118 4.90 -17.87 -8.51
C LEU A 118 4.81 -18.25 -10.00
N ALA A 119 5.51 -19.31 -10.44
CA ALA A 119 5.62 -19.67 -11.86
C ALA A 119 4.27 -19.97 -12.52
N ARG A 120 3.34 -20.55 -11.76
CA ARG A 120 1.98 -20.84 -12.25
C ARG A 120 1.19 -19.55 -12.44
N GLU A 121 1.26 -18.65 -11.46
CA GLU A 121 0.59 -17.35 -11.47
C GLU A 121 1.17 -16.47 -12.58
N GLN A 122 2.49 -16.50 -12.79
CA GLN A 122 3.15 -15.77 -13.89
C GLN A 122 2.65 -16.22 -15.27
N ASP A 123 2.50 -17.54 -15.48
CA ASP A 123 2.01 -18.10 -16.74
C ASP A 123 0.50 -17.84 -16.92
N TYR A 124 -0.29 -18.20 -15.90
CA TYR A 124 -1.75 -18.07 -15.94
C TYR A 124 -2.19 -16.62 -16.21
N LEU A 125 -1.69 -15.68 -15.44
CA LEU A 125 -2.10 -14.28 -15.55
C LEU A 125 -1.68 -13.66 -16.89
N ALA A 126 -0.52 -14.05 -17.42
CA ALA A 126 -0.11 -13.58 -18.75
C ALA A 126 -1.04 -14.10 -19.86
N ARG A 127 -1.53 -15.33 -19.75
CA ARG A 127 -2.54 -15.91 -20.68
C ARG A 127 -3.90 -15.25 -20.55
N GLU A 128 -4.24 -14.74 -19.34
CA GLU A 128 -5.47 -14.00 -19.10
C GLU A 128 -5.35 -12.51 -19.51
N GLY A 129 -4.28 -12.11 -20.19
CA GLY A 129 -4.14 -10.76 -20.75
C GLY A 129 -3.58 -9.72 -19.78
N TYR A 130 -2.88 -10.13 -18.73
CA TYR A 130 -2.15 -9.21 -17.86
C TYR A 130 -0.68 -9.13 -18.28
N VAL A 131 -0.12 -7.93 -18.33
CA VAL A 131 1.33 -7.79 -18.20
C VAL A 131 1.71 -8.19 -16.79
N VAL A 132 2.58 -9.17 -16.65
CA VAL A 132 3.03 -9.68 -15.35
C VAL A 132 4.47 -9.27 -15.13
N LEU A 133 4.72 -8.38 -14.17
CA LEU A 133 6.05 -8.06 -13.70
C LEU A 133 6.33 -8.85 -12.40
N HIS A 134 7.30 -9.74 -12.40
CA HIS A 134 7.75 -10.43 -11.20
C HIS A 134 9.11 -9.85 -10.78
N THR A 135 9.16 -9.18 -9.62
CA THR A 135 10.40 -8.59 -9.09
C THR A 135 11.25 -9.64 -8.39
N ASP A 136 12.57 -9.57 -8.56
CA ASP A 136 13.51 -10.44 -7.85
C ASP A 136 13.84 -9.92 -6.43
N TYR A 137 13.57 -8.66 -6.11
CA TYR A 137 14.05 -7.90 -4.96
C TYR A 137 15.58 -7.69 -4.95
N ARG A 138 16.06 -6.77 -4.11
CA ARG A 138 17.50 -6.60 -3.82
C ARG A 138 18.11 -7.90 -3.29
N ASN A 139 19.40 -8.09 -3.49
CA ASN A 139 20.16 -9.29 -3.15
C ASN A 139 19.82 -10.56 -3.94
N HIS A 140 18.82 -10.54 -4.83
CA HIS A 140 18.40 -11.71 -5.58
C HIS A 140 18.78 -11.60 -7.06
N ALA A 141 19.18 -12.72 -7.65
CA ALA A 141 19.56 -12.85 -9.07
C ALA A 141 20.56 -11.77 -9.54
N GLN A 142 20.16 -10.86 -10.46
CA GLN A 142 20.98 -9.78 -10.98
C GLN A 142 20.65 -8.42 -10.36
N SER A 143 19.91 -8.40 -9.27
CA SER A 143 19.67 -7.18 -8.50
C SER A 143 20.92 -6.73 -7.75
N SER A 144 20.99 -5.43 -7.49
CA SER A 144 22.04 -4.84 -6.67
C SER A 144 22.06 -5.46 -5.27
N PRO A 145 23.25 -5.68 -4.68
CA PRO A 145 23.38 -6.10 -3.30
C PRO A 145 23.01 -4.95 -2.34
N ASP A 146 22.45 -5.32 -1.20
CA ASP A 146 22.23 -4.44 -0.06
C ASP A 146 22.54 -5.21 1.23
N PRO A 147 23.65 -4.89 1.91
CA PRO A 147 24.05 -5.58 3.13
C PRO A 147 23.14 -5.30 4.31
N ASN A 148 22.31 -4.24 4.23
CA ASN A 148 21.40 -3.84 5.31
C ASN A 148 20.03 -4.53 5.24
N ALA A 149 19.74 -5.27 4.18
CA ALA A 149 18.41 -5.86 3.98
C ALA A 149 17.94 -6.72 5.15
N GLU A 150 18.80 -7.60 5.69
CA GLU A 150 18.44 -8.45 6.83
C GLU A 150 18.40 -7.69 8.17
N PRO A 151 19.41 -6.86 8.54
CA PRO A 151 19.35 -6.00 9.72
C PRO A 151 18.13 -5.07 9.74
N GLU A 152 17.69 -4.60 8.58
CA GLU A 152 16.52 -3.75 8.41
C GLU A 152 15.22 -4.53 8.19
N LEU A 153 15.15 -5.77 8.68
CA LEU A 153 13.95 -6.62 8.64
C LEU A 153 13.36 -6.79 7.23
N ARG A 154 14.16 -6.70 6.21
CA ARG A 154 13.78 -6.80 4.78
C ARG A 154 12.77 -5.74 4.32
N LEU A 155 12.66 -4.62 5.04
CA LEU A 155 11.80 -3.49 4.61
C LEU A 155 12.19 -2.96 3.23
N GLY A 156 13.45 -3.13 2.84
CA GLY A 156 13.93 -2.80 1.49
C GLY A 156 13.17 -3.52 0.37
N TYR A 157 12.63 -4.72 0.60
CA TYR A 157 11.80 -5.40 -0.41
C TYR A 157 10.48 -4.65 -0.67
N THR A 158 9.91 -4.04 0.37
CA THR A 158 8.74 -3.16 0.23
C THR A 158 9.08 -1.93 -0.62
N GLU A 159 10.23 -1.33 -0.40
CA GLU A 159 10.75 -0.23 -1.21
C GLU A 159 10.93 -0.64 -2.68
N ASP A 160 11.48 -1.83 -2.93
CA ASP A 160 11.65 -2.35 -4.29
C ASP A 160 10.31 -2.53 -5.01
N VAL A 161 9.27 -2.98 -4.30
CA VAL A 161 7.91 -3.14 -4.87
C VAL A 161 7.25 -1.79 -5.15
N ILE A 162 7.34 -0.82 -4.24
CA ILE A 162 6.83 0.53 -4.47
C ILE A 162 7.49 1.13 -5.73
N ASN A 163 8.81 1.00 -5.82
CA ASN A 163 9.57 1.50 -6.97
C ASN A 163 9.28 0.71 -8.26
N ALA A 164 8.92 -0.58 -8.18
CA ALA A 164 8.44 -1.33 -9.34
C ALA A 164 7.15 -0.75 -9.90
N VAL A 165 6.17 -0.44 -9.03
CA VAL A 165 4.91 0.19 -9.44
C VAL A 165 5.17 1.53 -10.12
N LEU A 166 5.99 2.40 -9.50
CA LEU A 166 6.32 3.71 -10.07
C LEU A 166 7.06 3.59 -11.40
N ALA A 167 7.98 2.62 -11.52
CA ALA A 167 8.70 2.38 -12.76
C ALA A 167 7.79 1.86 -13.88
N VAL A 168 6.78 1.06 -13.55
CA VAL A 168 5.75 0.59 -14.49
C VAL A 168 4.87 1.75 -14.93
N LYS A 169 4.28 2.49 -13.99
CA LYS A 169 3.41 3.64 -14.28
C LYS A 169 4.13 4.72 -15.11
N GLY A 170 5.41 4.95 -14.85
CA GLY A 170 6.24 5.92 -15.58
C GLY A 170 7.01 5.37 -16.78
N SER A 171 6.74 4.13 -17.23
CA SER A 171 7.56 3.46 -18.27
C SER A 171 7.38 4.04 -19.66
N GLY A 172 6.19 4.54 -19.98
CA GLY A 172 5.82 4.99 -21.33
C GLY A 172 5.73 3.86 -22.36
N LEU A 173 5.62 2.59 -21.92
CA LEU A 173 5.45 1.44 -22.81
C LEU A 173 3.98 1.40 -23.27
N ASP A 174 3.75 1.42 -24.58
CA ASP A 174 2.44 1.54 -25.22
C ASP A 174 1.49 0.37 -24.95
N TYR A 175 2.04 -0.80 -24.65
CA TYR A 175 1.27 -1.99 -24.28
C TYR A 175 0.91 -2.08 -22.78
N ILE A 176 1.33 -1.12 -21.95
CA ILE A 176 1.01 -1.03 -20.51
C ILE A 176 -0.08 0.01 -20.28
N ASP A 177 -1.12 -0.38 -19.53
CA ASP A 177 -2.08 0.55 -18.97
C ASP A 177 -1.60 1.04 -17.57
N PRO A 178 -1.09 2.26 -17.45
CA PRO A 178 -0.54 2.77 -16.20
C PRO A 178 -1.60 3.04 -15.13
N ASP A 179 -2.87 3.12 -15.52
CA ASP A 179 -4.00 3.38 -14.63
C ASP A 179 -4.65 2.07 -14.12
N ARG A 180 -4.16 0.92 -14.56
CA ARG A 180 -4.63 -0.41 -14.11
C ARG A 180 -3.45 -1.26 -13.65
N VAL A 181 -2.90 -0.92 -12.50
CA VAL A 181 -1.77 -1.62 -11.89
C VAL A 181 -2.17 -2.21 -10.54
N GLY A 182 -1.98 -3.52 -10.37
CA GLY A 182 -2.26 -4.24 -9.14
C GLY A 182 -1.05 -4.99 -8.58
N LEU A 183 -1.17 -5.46 -7.35
CA LEU A 183 -0.16 -6.25 -6.65
C LEU A 183 -0.70 -7.63 -6.29
N LEU A 184 0.13 -8.65 -6.39
CA LEU A 184 -0.14 -10.00 -5.90
C LEU A 184 1.06 -10.50 -5.11
N GLY A 185 0.85 -10.96 -3.89
CA GLY A 185 1.92 -11.47 -3.04
C GLY A 185 1.58 -12.79 -2.37
N ARG A 186 2.59 -13.64 -2.20
CA ARG A 186 2.46 -14.92 -1.48
C ARG A 186 3.46 -15.02 -0.35
N SER A 187 3.01 -15.46 0.86
CA SER A 187 3.85 -15.64 2.04
C SER A 187 4.57 -14.34 2.41
N MET A 188 5.89 -14.32 2.52
CA MET A 188 6.68 -13.09 2.71
C MET A 188 6.27 -11.99 1.71
N GLY A 189 6.09 -12.33 0.43
CA GLY A 189 5.62 -11.39 -0.60
C GLY A 189 4.23 -10.82 -0.32
N GLY A 190 3.36 -11.55 0.38
CA GLY A 190 2.08 -11.02 0.89
C GLY A 190 2.29 -9.93 1.93
N GLY A 191 3.22 -10.12 2.87
CA GLY A 191 3.61 -9.09 3.84
C GLY A 191 4.23 -7.87 3.16
N VAL A 192 5.12 -8.07 2.18
CA VAL A 192 5.70 -6.99 1.37
C VAL A 192 4.62 -6.19 0.65
N THR A 193 3.63 -6.88 0.06
CA THR A 193 2.48 -6.24 -0.60
C THR A 193 1.67 -5.38 0.36
N LEU A 194 1.31 -5.92 1.53
CA LEU A 194 0.56 -5.17 2.54
C LEU A 194 1.34 -3.96 3.05
N ASN A 195 2.64 -4.12 3.31
CA ASN A 195 3.49 -3.01 3.70
C ASN A 195 3.51 -1.91 2.62
N ALA A 196 3.62 -2.27 1.33
CA ALA A 196 3.62 -1.30 0.24
C ALA A 196 2.34 -0.48 0.19
N LEU A 197 1.17 -1.11 0.39
CA LEU A 197 -0.13 -0.44 0.43
C LEU A 197 -0.29 0.47 1.66
N VAL A 198 0.26 0.07 2.82
CA VAL A 198 0.24 0.89 4.04
C VAL A 198 1.19 2.06 3.92
N VAL A 199 2.37 1.87 3.36
CA VAL A 199 3.41 2.90 3.21
C VAL A 199 3.02 3.95 2.16
N GLN A 200 2.39 3.52 1.06
CA GLN A 200 1.94 4.38 -0.03
C GLN A 200 0.45 4.13 -0.34
N PRO A 201 -0.47 4.72 0.43
CA PRO A 201 -1.90 4.67 0.11
C PRO A 201 -2.16 5.25 -1.29
N GLY A 202 -2.91 4.52 -2.12
CA GLY A 202 -3.16 4.93 -3.50
C GLY A 202 -2.04 4.57 -4.48
N LEU A 203 -1.09 3.72 -4.08
CA LEU A 203 -0.02 3.22 -4.95
C LEU A 203 -0.55 2.49 -6.19
N VAL A 204 -1.62 1.72 -6.00
CA VAL A 204 -2.31 0.93 -7.03
C VAL A 204 -3.81 1.23 -7.03
N ASP A 205 -4.50 0.79 -8.06
CA ASP A 205 -5.93 1.04 -8.29
C ASP A 205 -6.82 -0.04 -7.69
#